data_77b451ad2ed474b5b5886ab640bb9cdc
#
_entry.id   77b451ad2ed474b5b5886ab640bb9cdc
#
_cell.length_a   1.000
_cell.length_b   1.000
_cell.length_c   1.000
_cell.angle_alpha   90.00
_cell.angle_beta   90.00
_cell.angle_gamma   90.00
#
_symmetry.space_group_name_H-M   'P 1'
#
loop_
_entity.id
_entity.type
_entity.pdbx_description
1 polymer ?
#
loop_
_entity_poly.entity_id
_entity_poly.type
_entity_poly.pdbx_seq_one_letter_code
_entity_poly.pdbx_strand_id
1 'polypeptide(L)'
;MRRTFLLGLGLLLLPSISWCQAKPSLSPAVTAFVKEDAAILALTHARVVDGTGAAPRVDQTVVIANGKIAAIGDAATIKIPDGAKVLDLSGRTVIPGLVGMHDHMFYPAPGGPPPMYPEHLSSFPRLYLAGGVTSIRTTGSLEPYTDLELKKAIDAGKLAGPKIHVTGPYLEGQGAFALQMHQLRDAEDARQMVEFWIAQGATSFKAYMNITPDELSAAIKAAHAHGIKVTGHLCSIGFREAAALGIDDLEHGIEVDTEFLADKKPGVCPNPRAAAKALLSVDIASAPMQDMIHDLVTHHVAVTSTLPVFETSVPGRAPLEKRVLEAMTPEARIAYLTTRARISDNAATSDAAAIFKKEMEFEHEFSKQGGLLLAGLDPTGYGGVIAGFGDQREVELLVEAGFTPVEAIHIATSNGAQFLGELDKIGTLAVGKAADIVVLQGDPSANIKDMENVEMVFKDGVGYDSAKLIDSVKGLVGLR
;
A
#
# COMPACT_ATOMS: atom_id res chain seq x y z
N MET A 1 -23.19 -39.52 60.38
CA MET A 1 -23.42 -39.86 58.96
C MET A 1 -23.62 -38.58 58.14
N ARG A 2 -22.56 -38.07 57.45
CA ARG A 2 -22.63 -36.92 56.55
C ARG A 2 -22.53 -37.46 55.14
N ARG A 3 -23.57 -37.23 54.35
CA ARG A 3 -23.58 -37.56 52.90
C ARG A 3 -23.06 -36.36 52.10
N THR A 4 -21.93 -36.54 51.42
CA THR A 4 -21.35 -35.58 50.47
C THR A 4 -21.98 -35.80 49.11
N PHE A 5 -22.66 -34.79 48.55
CA PHE A 5 -23.11 -34.79 47.15
C PHE A 5 -22.00 -34.20 46.29
N LEU A 6 -21.48 -34.97 45.37
CA LEU A 6 -20.63 -34.48 44.25
C LEU A 6 -21.54 -34.07 43.11
N LEU A 7 -21.57 -32.77 42.80
CA LEU A 7 -22.12 -32.23 41.55
C LEU A 7 -21.06 -32.33 40.45
N GLY A 8 -21.28 -33.23 39.52
CA GLY A 8 -20.46 -33.27 38.27
C GLY A 8 -20.88 -32.16 37.33
N LEU A 9 -19.96 -31.20 37.06
CA LEU A 9 -20.12 -30.14 36.06
C LEU A 9 -19.76 -30.74 34.69
N GLY A 10 -20.78 -31.11 33.90
CA GLY A 10 -20.62 -31.52 32.49
C GLY A 10 -20.33 -30.29 31.63
N LEU A 11 -19.12 -30.17 31.09
CA LEU A 11 -18.75 -29.19 30.09
C LEU A 11 -19.41 -29.61 28.78
N LEU A 12 -20.48 -28.92 28.36
CA LEU A 12 -21.06 -29.03 27.02
C LEU A 12 -20.14 -28.28 26.04
N LEU A 13 -19.32 -29.03 25.33
CA LEU A 13 -18.61 -28.54 24.13
C LEU A 13 -19.66 -28.31 23.02
N LEU A 14 -20.07 -27.06 22.83
CA LEU A 14 -20.84 -26.65 21.66
C LEU A 14 -19.91 -26.67 20.44
N PRO A 15 -20.26 -27.36 19.35
CA PRO A 15 -19.49 -27.28 18.13
C PRO A 15 -19.54 -25.85 17.60
N SER A 16 -18.38 -25.23 17.41
CA SER A 16 -18.26 -23.96 16.70
C SER A 16 -18.70 -24.19 15.26
N ILE A 17 -19.93 -23.77 14.95
CA ILE A 17 -20.42 -23.70 13.57
C ILE A 17 -19.64 -22.57 12.92
N SER A 18 -18.59 -22.92 12.19
CA SER A 18 -17.90 -22.00 11.28
C SER A 18 -18.90 -21.65 10.16
N TRP A 19 -19.49 -20.48 10.24
CA TRP A 19 -20.33 -19.96 9.15
C TRP A 19 -19.39 -19.69 7.99
N CYS A 20 -19.41 -20.56 6.99
CA CYS A 20 -18.84 -20.28 5.68
C CYS A 20 -19.64 -19.09 5.13
N GLN A 21 -19.10 -17.88 5.21
CA GLN A 21 -19.73 -16.71 4.60
C GLN A 21 -19.81 -16.99 3.10
N ALA A 22 -21.04 -17.04 2.58
CA ALA A 22 -21.27 -17.17 1.15
C ALA A 22 -20.62 -15.98 0.44
N LYS A 23 -19.92 -16.25 -0.68
CA LYS A 23 -19.34 -15.22 -1.55
C LYS A 23 -20.44 -14.17 -1.88
N PRO A 24 -20.19 -12.87 -1.72
CA PRO A 24 -21.18 -11.84 -2.02
C PRO A 24 -21.62 -11.93 -3.49
N SER A 25 -22.89 -11.74 -3.75
CA SER A 25 -23.41 -11.65 -5.12
C SER A 25 -22.88 -10.37 -5.78
N LEU A 26 -22.17 -10.53 -6.89
CA LEU A 26 -21.64 -9.39 -7.64
C LEU A 26 -22.74 -8.63 -8.37
N SER A 27 -22.74 -7.31 -8.27
CA SER A 27 -23.67 -6.45 -9.02
C SER A 27 -23.39 -6.49 -10.53
N PRO A 28 -24.35 -6.11 -11.39
CA PRO A 28 -24.10 -5.98 -12.82
C PRO A 28 -22.93 -5.03 -13.17
N ALA A 29 -22.74 -3.98 -12.36
CA ALA A 29 -21.64 -3.04 -12.53
C ALA A 29 -20.25 -3.67 -12.27
N VAL A 30 -20.18 -4.70 -11.44
CA VAL A 30 -18.96 -5.47 -11.17
C VAL A 30 -18.77 -6.60 -12.18
N THR A 31 -19.87 -7.35 -12.48
CA THR A 31 -19.82 -8.48 -13.42
C THR A 31 -19.38 -8.07 -14.83
N ALA A 32 -19.59 -6.81 -15.23
CA ALA A 32 -19.10 -6.27 -16.50
C ALA A 32 -17.57 -6.38 -16.66
N PHE A 33 -16.83 -6.42 -15.56
CA PHE A 33 -15.36 -6.53 -15.53
C PHE A 33 -14.87 -7.95 -15.27
N VAL A 34 -15.76 -8.87 -14.90
CA VAL A 34 -15.39 -10.25 -14.61
C VAL A 34 -15.11 -11.00 -15.91
N LYS A 35 -13.95 -11.65 -15.97
CA LYS A 35 -13.50 -12.54 -17.04
C LYS A 35 -13.66 -14.00 -16.64
N GLU A 36 -13.41 -14.31 -15.36
CA GLU A 36 -13.43 -15.65 -14.82
C GLU A 36 -14.09 -15.70 -13.43
N ASP A 37 -15.09 -16.56 -13.25
CA ASP A 37 -15.75 -16.80 -11.96
C ASP A 37 -16.20 -18.28 -11.83
N ALA A 38 -15.41 -19.22 -12.36
CA ALA A 38 -15.69 -20.62 -12.21
C ALA A 38 -15.51 -21.07 -10.76
N ALA A 39 -16.39 -21.96 -10.28
CA ALA A 39 -16.33 -22.48 -8.91
C ALA A 39 -15.00 -23.21 -8.61
N ILE A 40 -14.44 -23.88 -9.63
CA ILE A 40 -13.11 -24.49 -9.59
C ILE A 40 -12.36 -24.07 -10.85
N LEU A 41 -11.17 -23.51 -10.69
CA LEU A 41 -10.33 -23.03 -11.76
C LEU A 41 -8.92 -23.60 -11.61
N ALA A 42 -8.32 -24.09 -12.71
CA ALA A 42 -6.93 -24.52 -12.76
C ALA A 42 -6.14 -23.61 -13.70
N LEU A 43 -5.17 -22.87 -13.16
CA LEU A 43 -4.20 -22.06 -13.90
C LEU A 43 -2.99 -22.96 -14.16
N THR A 44 -2.82 -23.44 -15.38
CA THR A 44 -1.81 -24.46 -15.72
C THR A 44 -0.63 -23.84 -16.47
N HIS A 45 0.54 -24.49 -16.38
CA HIS A 45 1.75 -24.15 -17.11
C HIS A 45 2.26 -22.71 -16.84
N ALA A 46 1.95 -22.17 -15.66
CA ALA A 46 2.41 -20.83 -15.26
C ALA A 46 3.84 -20.87 -14.70
N ARG A 47 4.57 -19.76 -14.88
CA ARG A 47 5.66 -19.42 -13.96
C ARG A 47 5.05 -18.88 -12.67
N VAL A 48 5.55 -19.30 -11.51
CA VAL A 48 5.08 -18.83 -10.20
C VAL A 48 6.22 -18.09 -9.49
N VAL A 49 6.00 -16.83 -9.16
CA VAL A 49 6.75 -16.05 -8.16
C VAL A 49 5.85 -15.95 -6.95
N ASP A 50 6.12 -16.70 -5.91
CA ASP A 50 5.13 -16.95 -4.85
C ASP A 50 5.06 -15.87 -3.76
N GLY A 51 5.86 -14.80 -3.88
CA GLY A 51 5.88 -13.68 -2.92
C GLY A 51 6.74 -13.92 -1.69
N THR A 52 7.40 -15.06 -1.56
CA THR A 52 8.28 -15.37 -0.40
C THR A 52 9.72 -14.85 -0.56
N GLY A 53 10.08 -14.27 -1.71
CA GLY A 53 11.45 -13.95 -2.07
C GLY A 53 12.22 -15.13 -2.64
N ALA A 54 11.63 -16.32 -2.71
CA ALA A 54 12.24 -17.52 -3.30
C ALA A 54 12.34 -17.43 -4.83
N ALA A 55 13.23 -18.23 -5.40
CA ALA A 55 13.40 -18.30 -6.85
C ALA A 55 12.09 -18.73 -7.56
N PRO A 56 11.82 -18.17 -8.76
CA PRO A 56 10.65 -18.52 -9.55
C PRO A 56 10.60 -20.01 -9.90
N ARG A 57 9.39 -20.58 -9.88
CA ARG A 57 9.15 -21.97 -10.31
C ARG A 57 8.42 -21.96 -11.65
N VAL A 58 8.95 -22.67 -12.62
CA VAL A 58 8.33 -22.79 -13.95
C VAL A 58 7.40 -23.99 -14.04
N ASP A 59 6.50 -23.97 -15.03
CA ASP A 59 5.58 -25.09 -15.33
C ASP A 59 4.76 -25.55 -14.12
N GLN A 60 4.15 -24.60 -13.44
CA GLN A 60 3.34 -24.85 -12.25
C GLN A 60 1.85 -24.79 -12.56
N THR A 61 1.07 -25.50 -11.76
CA THR A 61 -0.39 -25.39 -11.74
C THR A 61 -0.86 -24.82 -10.41
N VAL A 62 -1.76 -23.81 -10.47
CA VAL A 62 -2.46 -23.26 -9.30
C VAL A 62 -3.94 -23.61 -9.45
N VAL A 63 -4.50 -24.31 -8.47
CA VAL A 63 -5.93 -24.64 -8.42
C VAL A 63 -6.62 -23.70 -7.45
N ILE A 64 -7.66 -23.01 -7.94
CA ILE A 64 -8.50 -22.11 -7.15
C ILE A 64 -9.84 -22.82 -6.93
N ALA A 65 -10.31 -22.85 -5.68
CA ALA A 65 -11.64 -23.32 -5.32
C ALA A 65 -12.19 -22.55 -4.12
N ASN A 66 -13.46 -22.16 -4.17
CA ASN A 66 -14.11 -21.42 -3.07
C ASN A 66 -13.36 -20.12 -2.67
N GLY A 67 -12.83 -19.42 -3.66
CA GLY A 67 -12.09 -18.16 -3.43
C GLY A 67 -10.67 -18.31 -2.84
N LYS A 68 -10.17 -19.54 -2.71
CA LYS A 68 -8.88 -19.86 -2.12
C LYS A 68 -7.99 -20.68 -3.06
N ILE A 69 -6.70 -20.63 -2.81
CA ILE A 69 -5.73 -21.55 -3.43
C ILE A 69 -5.92 -22.93 -2.80
N ALA A 70 -6.45 -23.86 -3.57
CA ALA A 70 -6.70 -25.23 -3.12
C ALA A 70 -5.50 -26.14 -3.31
N ALA A 71 -4.69 -25.90 -4.37
CA ALA A 71 -3.44 -26.60 -4.63
C ALA A 71 -2.50 -25.70 -5.44
N ILE A 72 -1.20 -25.89 -5.27
CA ILE A 72 -0.14 -25.26 -6.07
C ILE A 72 1.05 -26.20 -6.14
N GLY A 73 1.60 -26.44 -7.34
CA GLY A 73 2.75 -27.30 -7.54
C GLY A 73 3.03 -27.59 -9.01
N ASP A 74 3.93 -28.51 -9.27
CA ASP A 74 4.37 -28.92 -10.60
C ASP A 74 3.19 -29.42 -11.47
N ALA A 75 3.06 -28.89 -12.69
CA ALA A 75 1.96 -29.20 -13.60
C ALA A 75 1.85 -30.71 -13.93
N ALA A 76 2.97 -31.42 -13.91
CA ALA A 76 2.97 -32.86 -14.16
C ALA A 76 2.42 -33.69 -12.98
N THR A 77 2.38 -33.14 -11.78
CA THR A 77 2.00 -33.88 -10.55
C THR A 77 0.69 -33.42 -9.91
N ILE A 78 0.30 -32.16 -10.10
CA ILE A 78 -0.95 -31.63 -9.54
C ILE A 78 -2.15 -32.28 -10.23
N LYS A 79 -3.00 -32.90 -9.41
CA LYS A 79 -4.28 -33.43 -9.89
C LYS A 79 -5.29 -32.29 -10.03
N ILE A 80 -5.69 -32.03 -11.27
CA ILE A 80 -6.78 -31.05 -11.53
C ILE A 80 -8.11 -31.72 -11.17
N PRO A 81 -8.94 -31.08 -10.32
CA PRO A 81 -10.24 -31.64 -9.94
C PRO A 81 -11.19 -31.81 -11.14
N ASP A 82 -12.04 -32.82 -11.10
CA ASP A 82 -13.07 -33.03 -12.11
C ASP A 82 -14.04 -31.82 -12.18
N GLY A 83 -14.34 -31.37 -13.37
CA GLY A 83 -15.19 -30.19 -13.60
C GLY A 83 -14.51 -28.83 -13.42
N ALA A 84 -13.20 -28.81 -13.15
CA ALA A 84 -12.45 -27.55 -13.13
C ALA A 84 -12.38 -26.93 -14.54
N LYS A 85 -12.58 -25.60 -14.62
CA LYS A 85 -12.23 -24.86 -15.82
C LYS A 85 -10.71 -24.70 -15.87
N VAL A 86 -10.10 -25.04 -17.00
CA VAL A 86 -8.64 -24.95 -17.18
C VAL A 86 -8.30 -23.72 -18.00
N LEU A 87 -7.37 -22.91 -17.50
CA LEU A 87 -6.74 -21.82 -18.23
C LEU A 87 -5.24 -22.14 -18.40
N ASP A 88 -4.82 -22.26 -19.65
CA ASP A 88 -3.41 -22.42 -20.00
C ASP A 88 -2.70 -21.06 -19.91
N LEU A 89 -1.73 -20.96 -19.00
CA LEU A 89 -0.92 -19.78 -18.75
C LEU A 89 0.52 -19.95 -19.26
N SER A 90 0.75 -20.79 -20.27
CA SER A 90 2.05 -20.90 -20.94
C SER A 90 2.58 -19.53 -21.37
N GLY A 91 3.82 -19.20 -21.02
CA GLY A 91 4.43 -17.89 -21.29
C GLY A 91 3.98 -16.74 -20.37
N ARG A 92 3.22 -17.04 -19.32
CA ARG A 92 2.75 -16.08 -18.31
C ARG A 92 3.34 -16.37 -16.95
N THR A 93 3.38 -15.33 -16.13
CA THR A 93 3.78 -15.43 -14.72
C THR A 93 2.59 -15.12 -13.82
N VAL A 94 2.46 -15.84 -12.71
CA VAL A 94 1.54 -15.53 -11.63
C VAL A 94 2.31 -15.09 -10.40
N ILE A 95 1.85 -14.00 -9.78
CA ILE A 95 2.36 -13.48 -8.52
C ILE A 95 1.20 -13.28 -7.54
N PRO A 96 1.44 -13.12 -6.23
CA PRO A 96 0.40 -12.67 -5.31
C PRO A 96 -0.14 -11.31 -5.71
N GLY A 97 -1.38 -11.00 -5.35
CA GLY A 97 -1.87 -9.64 -5.43
C GLY A 97 -1.00 -8.68 -4.65
N LEU A 98 -0.71 -7.52 -5.23
CA LEU A 98 0.03 -6.46 -4.55
C LEU A 98 -0.75 -5.95 -3.34
N VAL A 99 -0.03 -5.55 -2.31
CA VAL A 99 -0.54 -4.99 -1.06
C VAL A 99 0.01 -3.58 -0.91
N GLY A 100 -0.77 -2.60 -1.35
CA GLY A 100 -0.38 -1.19 -1.31
C GLY A 100 -0.49 -0.63 0.11
N MET A 101 0.63 -0.15 0.64
CA MET A 101 0.73 0.26 2.04
C MET A 101 0.71 1.78 2.22
N HIS A 102 0.80 2.54 1.12
CA HIS A 102 0.62 3.98 1.09
C HIS A 102 -0.22 4.41 -0.10
N ASP A 103 -1.49 4.09 -0.02
CA ASP A 103 -2.47 4.35 -1.07
C ASP A 103 -3.54 5.34 -0.59
N HIS A 104 -4.17 6.02 -1.52
CA HIS A 104 -5.26 6.94 -1.24
C HIS A 104 -6.37 6.79 -2.26
N MET A 105 -7.60 7.21 -1.89
CA MET A 105 -8.72 7.30 -2.83
C MET A 105 -8.88 8.70 -3.43
N PHE A 106 -8.04 9.64 -3.04
CA PHE A 106 -8.04 11.02 -3.52
C PHE A 106 -6.84 11.32 -4.44
N TYR A 107 -6.96 12.40 -5.22
CA TYR A 107 -5.94 12.86 -6.16
C TYR A 107 -5.90 14.38 -6.18
N PRO A 108 -4.73 15.04 -6.36
CA PRO A 108 -4.65 16.50 -6.35
C PRO A 108 -5.48 17.13 -7.45
N ALA A 109 -6.30 18.10 -7.07
CA ALA A 109 -7.03 18.92 -8.02
C ALA A 109 -6.14 20.02 -8.59
N PRO A 110 -6.26 20.36 -9.89
CA PRO A 110 -5.65 21.55 -10.44
C PRO A 110 -6.16 22.79 -9.76
N GLY A 111 -5.27 23.68 -9.33
CA GLY A 111 -5.65 24.94 -8.68
C GLY A 111 -4.50 25.52 -7.87
N GLY A 112 -4.72 26.72 -7.34
CA GLY A 112 -3.76 27.35 -6.43
C GLY A 112 -3.95 26.88 -4.98
N PRO A 113 -3.09 27.36 -4.05
CA PRO A 113 -3.25 27.12 -2.64
C PRO A 113 -4.56 27.72 -2.08
N PRO A 114 -5.22 27.04 -1.09
CA PRO A 114 -4.83 25.76 -0.53
C PRO A 114 -5.13 24.60 -1.49
N PRO A 115 -4.30 23.54 -1.48
CA PRO A 115 -4.54 22.37 -2.32
C PRO A 115 -5.84 21.66 -1.92
N MET A 116 -6.52 21.10 -2.91
CA MET A 116 -7.74 20.30 -2.74
C MET A 116 -7.48 18.89 -3.27
N TYR A 117 -8.00 17.89 -2.55
CA TYR A 117 -7.84 16.48 -2.87
C TYR A 117 -9.21 15.78 -2.95
N PRO A 118 -9.88 15.83 -4.10
CA PRO A 118 -11.17 15.15 -4.29
C PRO A 118 -11.00 13.65 -4.36
N GLU A 119 -12.00 12.94 -3.82
CA GLU A 119 -12.08 11.48 -3.84
C GLU A 119 -12.42 10.94 -5.24
N HIS A 120 -11.81 9.80 -5.58
CA HIS A 120 -11.95 9.11 -6.86
C HIS A 120 -12.61 7.73 -6.72
N LEU A 121 -13.83 7.70 -6.22
CA LEU A 121 -14.57 6.51 -5.79
C LEU A 121 -14.84 5.47 -6.89
N SER A 122 -14.75 5.85 -8.16
CA SER A 122 -15.00 4.93 -9.27
C SER A 122 -13.76 4.60 -10.08
N SER A 123 -12.82 5.52 -10.20
CA SER A 123 -11.61 5.32 -11.01
C SER A 123 -10.50 4.64 -10.22
N PHE A 124 -10.16 5.11 -9.03
CA PHE A 124 -9.04 4.56 -8.25
C PHE A 124 -9.24 3.11 -7.84
N PRO A 125 -10.40 2.68 -7.28
CA PRO A 125 -10.57 1.26 -6.97
C PRO A 125 -10.40 0.33 -8.17
N ARG A 126 -10.87 0.76 -9.36
CA ARG A 126 -10.71 -0.02 -10.59
C ARG A 126 -9.27 -0.03 -11.08
N LEU A 127 -8.56 1.09 -10.96
CA LEU A 127 -7.15 1.21 -11.38
C LEU A 127 -6.24 0.40 -10.47
N TYR A 128 -6.42 0.46 -9.14
CA TYR A 128 -5.71 -0.42 -8.21
C TYR A 128 -5.88 -1.87 -8.62
N LEU A 129 -7.12 -2.33 -8.75
CA LEU A 129 -7.39 -3.71 -9.12
C LEU A 129 -6.80 -4.05 -10.49
N ALA A 130 -6.92 -3.16 -11.50
CA ALA A 130 -6.36 -3.37 -12.83
C ALA A 130 -4.82 -3.46 -12.82
N GLY A 131 -4.17 -2.71 -11.94
CA GLY A 131 -2.72 -2.72 -11.74
C GLY A 131 -2.18 -3.93 -10.98
N GLY A 132 -3.07 -4.81 -10.49
CA GLY A 132 -2.68 -5.99 -9.71
C GLY A 132 -2.76 -5.82 -8.20
N VAL A 133 -3.23 -4.67 -7.71
CA VAL A 133 -3.37 -4.41 -6.27
C VAL A 133 -4.68 -5.01 -5.77
N THR A 134 -4.59 -5.98 -4.87
CA THR A 134 -5.76 -6.68 -4.33
C THR A 134 -6.12 -6.27 -2.91
N SER A 135 -5.19 -5.64 -2.22
CA SER A 135 -5.38 -5.06 -0.88
C SER A 135 -4.66 -3.73 -0.77
N ILE A 136 -5.25 -2.76 -0.09
CA ILE A 136 -4.63 -1.47 0.19
C ILE A 136 -4.87 -1.04 1.63
N ARG A 137 -3.99 -0.20 2.15
CA ARG A 137 -4.21 0.68 3.30
C ARG A 137 -4.38 2.10 2.78
N THR A 138 -5.48 2.78 3.13
CA THR A 138 -5.62 4.21 2.85
C THR A 138 -4.81 5.00 3.87
N THR A 139 -3.62 5.46 3.50
CA THR A 139 -2.63 5.98 4.45
C THR A 139 -2.93 7.42 4.84
N GLY A 140 -3.87 7.60 5.77
CA GLY A 140 -4.52 8.85 6.13
C GLY A 140 -5.70 9.15 5.19
N SER A 141 -6.83 9.50 5.76
CA SER A 141 -8.01 9.83 4.99
C SER A 141 -8.37 11.31 5.15
N LEU A 142 -8.71 11.97 4.04
CA LEU A 142 -9.31 13.31 4.06
C LEU A 142 -10.83 13.24 4.23
N GLU A 143 -11.43 12.17 3.72
CA GLU A 143 -12.88 11.91 3.74
C GLU A 143 -13.17 10.50 4.33
N PRO A 144 -12.85 10.24 5.60
CA PRO A 144 -12.82 8.87 6.15
C PRO A 144 -14.17 8.16 6.14
N TYR A 145 -15.30 8.87 6.24
CA TYR A 145 -16.62 8.25 6.02
C TYR A 145 -16.79 7.76 4.59
N THR A 146 -16.24 8.48 3.63
CA THR A 146 -16.28 8.10 2.21
C THR A 146 -15.47 6.82 1.97
N ASP A 147 -14.28 6.70 2.53
CA ASP A 147 -13.45 5.48 2.46
C ASP A 147 -14.14 4.29 3.11
N LEU A 148 -14.78 4.47 4.28
CA LEU A 148 -15.52 3.41 4.98
C LEU A 148 -16.73 2.91 4.15
N GLU A 149 -17.48 3.81 3.53
CA GLU A 149 -18.62 3.43 2.68
C GLU A 149 -18.17 2.79 1.38
N LEU A 150 -17.06 3.25 0.80
CA LEU A 150 -16.43 2.63 -0.38
C LEU A 150 -16.00 1.19 -0.06
N LYS A 151 -15.31 0.99 1.07
CA LYS A 151 -14.96 -0.36 1.56
C LYS A 151 -16.21 -1.25 1.65
N LYS A 152 -17.27 -0.79 2.32
CA LYS A 152 -18.52 -1.55 2.47
C LYS A 152 -19.13 -1.91 1.11
N ALA A 153 -19.09 -0.98 0.15
CA ALA A 153 -19.64 -1.22 -1.19
C ALA A 153 -18.83 -2.27 -1.97
N ILE A 154 -17.50 -2.26 -1.85
CA ILE A 154 -16.62 -3.25 -2.47
C ILE A 154 -16.78 -4.61 -1.80
N ASP A 155 -16.79 -4.69 -0.47
CA ASP A 155 -16.98 -5.92 0.29
C ASP A 155 -18.35 -6.57 0.00
N ALA A 156 -19.38 -5.76 -0.25
CA ALA A 156 -20.71 -6.21 -0.65
C ALA A 156 -20.83 -6.58 -2.14
N GLY A 157 -19.76 -6.53 -2.94
CA GLY A 157 -19.78 -6.83 -4.38
C GLY A 157 -20.53 -5.80 -5.23
N LYS A 158 -20.74 -4.58 -4.73
CA LYS A 158 -21.41 -3.48 -5.45
C LYS A 158 -20.49 -2.68 -6.33
N LEU A 159 -19.19 -2.59 -5.96
CA LEU A 159 -18.14 -1.90 -6.70
C LEU A 159 -16.93 -2.82 -6.91
N ALA A 160 -16.24 -2.66 -8.04
CA ALA A 160 -14.96 -3.33 -8.29
C ALA A 160 -13.82 -2.54 -7.67
N GLY A 161 -12.97 -3.22 -6.91
CA GLY A 161 -11.80 -2.62 -6.24
C GLY A 161 -11.10 -3.61 -5.32
N PRO A 162 -9.95 -3.21 -4.73
CA PRO A 162 -9.19 -4.02 -3.78
C PRO A 162 -9.92 -4.16 -2.44
N LYS A 163 -9.41 -4.99 -1.55
CA LYS A 163 -9.73 -4.95 -0.11
C LYS A 163 -9.16 -3.67 0.47
N ILE A 164 -9.90 -2.98 1.33
CA ILE A 164 -9.47 -1.69 1.89
C ILE A 164 -9.32 -1.78 3.40
N HIS A 165 -8.13 -1.46 3.90
CA HIS A 165 -7.85 -1.17 5.29
C HIS A 165 -7.94 0.35 5.47
N VAL A 166 -9.03 0.82 6.07
CA VAL A 166 -9.30 2.26 6.16
C VAL A 166 -8.54 2.86 7.33
N THR A 167 -7.63 3.80 7.02
CA THR A 167 -7.00 4.65 8.02
C THR A 167 -7.95 5.77 8.41
N GLY A 168 -7.98 6.12 9.69
CA GLY A 168 -8.71 7.29 10.18
C GLY A 168 -8.22 8.60 9.53
N PRO A 169 -8.85 9.74 9.85
CA PRO A 169 -8.39 11.03 9.37
C PRO A 169 -6.97 11.31 9.84
N TYR A 170 -6.26 12.16 9.10
CA TYR A 170 -4.93 12.59 9.49
C TYR A 170 -4.90 13.16 10.91
N LEU A 171 -3.93 12.73 11.72
CA LEU A 171 -3.62 13.31 13.02
C LEU A 171 -2.60 14.44 12.80
N GLU A 172 -3.10 15.63 12.51
CA GLU A 172 -2.28 16.78 12.14
C GLU A 172 -2.31 17.83 13.23
N GLY A 173 -1.15 18.42 13.53
CA GLY A 173 -1.03 19.55 14.45
C GLY A 173 -1.48 20.87 13.82
N GLN A 174 -1.14 22.00 14.48
CA GLN A 174 -1.48 23.33 13.98
C GLN A 174 -0.65 23.67 12.73
N GLY A 175 -1.29 24.16 11.68
CA GLY A 175 -0.65 24.54 10.41
C GLY A 175 -0.90 23.58 9.26
N ALA A 176 -2.02 22.86 9.28
CA ALA A 176 -2.42 21.94 8.22
C ALA A 176 -2.36 22.60 6.82
N PHE A 177 -1.82 21.87 5.86
CA PHE A 177 -1.67 22.35 4.49
C PHE A 177 -2.96 22.28 3.67
N ALA A 178 -3.89 21.39 4.04
CA ALA A 178 -5.18 21.22 3.38
C ALA A 178 -6.34 21.59 4.31
N LEU A 179 -7.34 22.29 3.77
CA LEU A 179 -8.53 22.69 4.53
C LEU A 179 -9.38 21.52 5.04
N GLN A 180 -9.24 20.37 4.42
CA GLN A 180 -9.98 19.16 4.77
C GLN A 180 -9.43 18.49 6.04
N MET A 181 -8.26 18.88 6.52
CA MET A 181 -7.62 18.29 7.70
C MET A 181 -8.14 18.94 8.99
N HIS A 182 -8.52 18.10 9.95
CA HIS A 182 -8.74 18.53 11.33
C HIS A 182 -7.38 18.81 11.99
N GLN A 183 -7.25 19.99 12.61
CA GLN A 183 -6.05 20.35 13.36
C GLN A 183 -6.26 20.02 14.84
N LEU A 184 -5.43 19.16 15.38
CA LEU A 184 -5.45 18.78 16.79
C LEU A 184 -5.20 20.01 17.68
N ARG A 185 -5.91 20.09 18.78
CA ARG A 185 -5.79 21.17 19.77
C ARG A 185 -4.80 20.84 20.87
N ASP A 186 -4.72 19.56 21.22
CA ASP A 186 -3.88 19.01 22.29
C ASP A 186 -3.91 17.46 22.29
N ALA A 187 -3.18 16.87 23.21
CA ALA A 187 -3.10 15.42 23.39
C ALA A 187 -4.45 14.73 23.68
N GLU A 188 -5.37 15.43 24.39
CA GLU A 188 -6.70 14.88 24.66
C GLU A 188 -7.57 14.85 23.40
N ASP A 189 -7.48 15.87 22.54
CA ASP A 189 -8.16 15.89 21.25
C ASP A 189 -7.65 14.75 20.34
N ALA A 190 -6.32 14.50 20.32
CA ALA A 190 -5.73 13.38 19.61
C ALA A 190 -6.28 12.02 20.10
N ARG A 191 -6.34 11.82 21.42
CA ARG A 191 -6.91 10.60 22.02
C ARG A 191 -8.38 10.42 21.64
N GLN A 192 -9.21 11.47 21.77
CA GLN A 192 -10.64 11.42 21.46
C GLN A 192 -10.89 11.13 19.99
N MET A 193 -10.10 11.73 19.10
CA MET A 193 -10.17 11.49 17.67
C MET A 193 -9.89 10.03 17.31
N VAL A 194 -8.85 9.44 17.89
CA VAL A 194 -8.50 8.02 17.71
C VAL A 194 -9.64 7.13 18.19
N GLU A 195 -10.12 7.30 19.41
CA GLU A 195 -11.22 6.51 19.97
C GLU A 195 -12.50 6.59 19.15
N PHE A 196 -12.86 7.79 18.69
CA PHE A 196 -14.04 8.01 17.86
C PHE A 196 -13.95 7.21 16.55
N TRP A 197 -12.82 7.32 15.84
CA TRP A 197 -12.68 6.69 14.52
C TRP A 197 -12.48 5.18 14.60
N ILE A 198 -11.89 4.65 15.68
CA ILE A 198 -11.91 3.22 15.97
C ILE A 198 -13.35 2.71 16.04
N ALA A 199 -14.21 3.42 16.76
CA ALA A 199 -15.63 3.06 16.89
C ALA A 199 -16.39 3.15 15.54
N GLN A 200 -15.91 3.96 14.57
CA GLN A 200 -16.46 4.01 13.21
C GLN A 200 -15.91 2.91 12.28
N GLY A 201 -14.80 2.24 12.65
CA GLY A 201 -14.22 1.15 11.88
C GLY A 201 -12.88 1.46 11.21
N ALA A 202 -12.19 2.53 11.61
CA ALA A 202 -10.80 2.76 11.21
C ALA A 202 -9.89 1.64 11.74
N THR A 203 -8.94 1.19 10.92
CA THR A 203 -8.04 0.07 11.22
C THR A 203 -6.59 0.50 11.42
N SER A 204 -6.28 1.77 11.19
CA SER A 204 -4.98 2.40 11.44
C SER A 204 -5.15 3.91 11.56
N PHE A 205 -4.07 4.61 11.96
CA PHE A 205 -4.00 6.07 11.97
C PHE A 205 -2.68 6.54 11.37
N LYS A 206 -2.68 7.76 10.79
CA LYS A 206 -1.49 8.43 10.27
C LYS A 206 -1.29 9.77 10.95
N ALA A 207 -0.18 9.90 11.68
CA ALA A 207 0.32 11.17 12.16
C ALA A 207 0.91 11.98 11.00
N TYR A 208 0.80 13.32 11.07
CA TYR A 208 1.24 14.16 9.98
C TYR A 208 2.18 15.29 10.45
N MET A 209 2.62 16.11 9.52
CA MET A 209 3.82 16.95 9.56
C MET A 209 4.00 17.79 10.83
N ASN A 210 2.93 18.36 11.38
CA ASN A 210 3.00 19.33 12.49
C ASN A 210 2.51 18.77 13.84
N ILE A 211 2.30 17.47 13.93
CA ILE A 211 1.88 16.83 15.19
C ILE A 211 2.94 17.04 16.28
N THR A 212 2.53 17.34 17.51
CA THR A 212 3.46 17.46 18.63
C THR A 212 3.79 16.10 19.26
N PRO A 213 4.91 15.95 19.99
CA PRO A 213 5.25 14.70 20.69
C PRO A 213 4.17 14.24 21.67
N ASP A 214 3.50 15.17 22.36
CA ASP A 214 2.43 14.85 23.30
C ASP A 214 1.17 14.33 22.60
N GLU A 215 0.79 14.94 21.48
CA GLU A 215 -0.33 14.49 20.64
C GLU A 215 -0.04 13.11 20.03
N LEU A 216 1.17 12.90 19.47
CA LEU A 216 1.59 11.63 18.92
C LEU A 216 1.59 10.52 19.99
N SER A 217 2.16 10.80 21.17
CA SER A 217 2.17 9.86 22.29
C SER A 217 0.76 9.48 22.74
N ALA A 218 -0.17 10.44 22.81
CA ALA A 218 -1.55 10.19 23.17
C ALA A 218 -2.29 9.34 22.12
N ALA A 219 -2.09 9.66 20.83
CA ALA A 219 -2.64 8.90 19.71
C ALA A 219 -2.15 7.45 19.69
N ILE A 220 -0.83 7.23 19.83
CA ILE A 220 -0.22 5.89 19.87
C ILE A 220 -0.79 5.08 21.03
N LYS A 221 -0.83 5.65 22.23
CA LYS A 221 -1.37 4.95 23.41
C LYS A 221 -2.84 4.56 23.24
N ALA A 222 -3.66 5.46 22.68
CA ALA A 222 -5.06 5.17 22.44
C ALA A 222 -5.23 4.07 21.37
N ALA A 223 -4.53 4.15 20.25
CA ALA A 223 -4.60 3.16 19.17
C ALA A 223 -4.08 1.79 19.63
N HIS A 224 -2.94 1.73 20.31
CA HIS A 224 -2.33 0.49 20.79
C HIS A 224 -3.19 -0.21 21.85
N ALA A 225 -3.98 0.53 22.65
CA ALA A 225 -4.94 -0.07 23.59
C ALA A 225 -6.01 -0.94 22.88
N HIS A 226 -6.22 -0.71 21.58
CA HIS A 226 -7.11 -1.48 20.72
C HIS A 226 -6.38 -2.40 19.73
N GLY A 227 -5.05 -2.51 19.81
CA GLY A 227 -4.23 -3.29 18.88
C GLY A 227 -4.15 -2.67 17.46
N ILE A 228 -4.37 -1.37 17.36
CA ILE A 228 -4.36 -0.61 16.10
C ILE A 228 -3.06 0.18 15.98
N LYS A 229 -2.48 0.18 14.78
CA LYS A 229 -1.19 0.79 14.48
C LYS A 229 -1.31 2.28 14.13
N VAL A 230 -0.25 3.03 14.45
CA VAL A 230 -0.08 4.44 14.09
C VAL A 230 1.16 4.57 13.20
N THR A 231 1.01 5.22 12.06
CA THR A 231 2.09 5.51 11.12
C THR A 231 2.32 7.01 11.02
N GLY A 232 3.36 7.47 10.32
CA GLY A 232 3.62 8.90 10.28
C GLY A 232 4.41 9.41 9.09
N HIS A 233 3.88 10.47 8.44
CA HIS A 233 4.65 11.41 7.62
C HIS A 233 5.07 12.57 8.53
N LEU A 234 6.22 12.43 9.14
CA LEU A 234 6.64 13.34 10.21
C LEU A 234 7.59 14.44 9.70
N CYS A 235 7.52 15.61 10.31
CA CYS A 235 8.43 16.72 10.09
C CYS A 235 8.81 17.39 11.42
N SER A 236 7.82 17.67 12.28
CA SER A 236 8.03 18.25 13.61
C SER A 236 8.79 17.31 14.55
N ILE A 237 8.66 16.00 14.37
CA ILE A 237 9.27 14.93 15.17
C ILE A 237 10.25 14.17 14.27
N GLY A 238 11.46 13.87 14.77
CA GLY A 238 12.45 13.06 14.05
C GLY A 238 12.15 11.56 14.18
N PHE A 239 12.76 10.76 13.34
CA PHE A 239 12.49 9.32 13.24
C PHE A 239 12.83 8.56 14.53
N ARG A 240 14.00 8.84 15.15
CA ARG A 240 14.36 8.21 16.42
C ARG A 240 13.46 8.62 17.58
N GLU A 241 13.02 9.89 17.62
CA GLU A 241 12.05 10.35 18.61
C GLU A 241 10.70 9.65 18.44
N ALA A 242 10.21 9.51 17.21
CA ALA A 242 8.97 8.80 16.91
C ALA A 242 9.05 7.30 17.27
N ALA A 243 10.19 6.64 16.97
CA ALA A 243 10.45 5.26 17.37
C ALA A 243 10.41 5.10 18.90
N ALA A 244 11.03 6.01 19.65
CA ALA A 244 11.01 6.01 21.11
C ALA A 244 9.59 6.24 21.69
N LEU A 245 8.70 6.94 20.97
CA LEU A 245 7.29 7.12 21.34
C LEU A 245 6.43 5.89 20.99
N GLY A 246 6.96 4.95 20.19
CA GLY A 246 6.31 3.69 19.85
C GLY A 246 5.52 3.71 18.54
N ILE A 247 5.89 4.56 17.57
CA ILE A 247 5.29 4.55 16.23
C ILE A 247 5.53 3.21 15.54
N ASP A 248 4.58 2.76 14.71
CA ASP A 248 4.66 1.44 14.06
C ASP A 248 5.29 1.49 12.66
N ASP A 249 5.21 2.63 11.96
CA ASP A 249 5.68 2.77 10.58
C ASP A 249 5.98 4.24 10.25
N LEU A 250 7.05 4.47 9.49
CA LEU A 250 7.46 5.77 8.99
C LEU A 250 7.28 5.82 7.49
N GLU A 251 6.42 6.73 7.06
CA GLU A 251 6.06 6.89 5.66
C GLU A 251 7.15 7.67 4.91
N HIS A 252 7.39 7.31 3.65
CA HIS A 252 8.26 8.02 2.70
C HIS A 252 9.77 7.90 2.94
N GLY A 253 10.20 7.08 3.88
CA GLY A 253 11.62 6.95 4.19
C GLY A 253 12.28 8.25 4.67
N ILE A 254 13.59 8.40 4.46
CA ILE A 254 14.35 9.53 5.00
C ILE A 254 14.14 10.87 4.28
N GLU A 255 13.50 10.88 3.11
CA GLU A 255 13.27 12.12 2.36
C GLU A 255 12.46 13.15 3.17
N VAL A 256 11.60 12.67 4.06
CA VAL A 256 10.80 13.52 4.95
C VAL A 256 11.41 13.72 6.34
N ASP A 257 12.47 12.98 6.69
CA ASP A 257 13.10 13.11 8.00
C ASP A 257 13.84 14.43 8.17
N THR A 258 13.74 15.00 9.35
CA THR A 258 14.30 16.30 9.68
C THR A 258 15.30 16.26 10.83
N GLU A 259 15.60 15.08 11.38
CA GLU A 259 16.42 14.98 12.59
C GLU A 259 17.89 15.37 12.39
N PHE A 260 18.39 15.29 11.15
CA PHE A 260 19.78 15.65 10.83
C PHE A 260 20.03 17.16 10.75
N LEU A 261 19.00 18.00 10.87
CA LEU A 261 19.16 19.45 10.93
C LEU A 261 19.60 19.87 12.35
N ALA A 262 20.84 20.36 12.47
CA ALA A 262 21.48 20.65 13.76
C ALA A 262 20.70 21.61 14.67
N ASP A 263 20.03 22.60 14.08
CA ASP A 263 19.28 23.63 14.82
C ASP A 263 17.77 23.36 14.85
N LYS A 264 17.33 22.10 14.60
CA LYS A 264 15.93 21.71 14.66
C LYS A 264 15.36 21.95 16.06
N LYS A 265 14.27 22.70 16.11
CA LYS A 265 13.53 22.90 17.36
C LYS A 265 12.60 21.70 17.62
N PRO A 266 12.56 21.17 18.85
CA PRO A 266 11.65 20.09 19.21
C PRO A 266 10.18 20.46 18.89
N GLY A 267 9.43 19.54 18.30
CA GLY A 267 8.00 19.72 17.99
C GLY A 267 7.70 20.78 16.91
N VAL A 268 8.70 21.20 16.14
CA VAL A 268 8.52 22.21 15.08
C VAL A 268 9.06 21.68 13.75
N CYS A 269 8.21 21.69 12.73
CA CYS A 269 8.62 21.35 11.37
C CYS A 269 9.53 22.46 10.82
N PRO A 270 10.81 22.15 10.46
CA PRO A 270 11.76 23.13 9.99
C PRO A 270 11.53 23.51 8.52
N ASN A 271 12.34 24.45 8.02
CA ASN A 271 12.33 24.76 6.60
C ASN A 271 12.72 23.52 5.77
N PRO A 272 11.90 23.07 4.80
CA PRO A 272 12.15 21.83 4.06
C PRO A 272 13.48 21.83 3.27
N ARG A 273 13.88 22.98 2.71
CA ARG A 273 15.16 23.09 1.98
C ARG A 273 16.37 22.94 2.92
N ALA A 274 16.27 23.47 4.15
CA ALA A 274 17.32 23.33 5.14
C ALA A 274 17.45 21.87 5.60
N ALA A 275 16.32 21.19 5.84
CA ALA A 275 16.30 19.78 6.20
C ALA A 275 16.87 18.89 5.08
N ALA A 276 16.44 19.08 3.83
CA ALA A 276 16.96 18.37 2.66
C ALA A 276 18.49 18.57 2.49
N LYS A 277 19.00 19.80 2.69
CA LYS A 277 20.43 20.05 2.61
C LYS A 277 21.20 19.38 3.75
N ALA A 278 20.66 19.36 4.95
CA ALA A 278 21.24 18.63 6.08
C ALA A 278 21.28 17.12 5.80
N LEU A 279 20.20 16.54 5.31
CA LEU A 279 20.13 15.14 4.91
C LEU A 279 21.19 14.80 3.85
N LEU A 280 21.37 15.63 2.83
CA LEU A 280 22.38 15.40 1.80
C LEU A 280 23.82 15.39 2.34
N SER A 281 24.09 16.07 3.45
CA SER A 281 25.40 16.09 4.07
C SER A 281 25.73 14.83 4.89
N VAL A 282 24.74 13.99 5.18
CA VAL A 282 24.92 12.76 5.97
C VAL A 282 25.11 11.58 5.03
N ASP A 283 26.21 10.85 5.17
CA ASP A 283 26.46 9.61 4.41
C ASP A 283 25.62 8.46 4.99
N ILE A 284 25.10 7.58 4.12
CA ILE A 284 24.35 6.40 4.56
C ILE A 284 25.20 5.50 5.48
N ALA A 285 26.50 5.37 5.20
CA ALA A 285 27.42 4.58 6.01
C ALA A 285 27.92 5.30 7.28
N SER A 286 27.53 6.55 7.50
CA SER A 286 27.95 7.32 8.69
C SER A 286 27.30 6.82 9.97
N ALA A 287 27.98 6.97 11.11
CA ALA A 287 27.47 6.53 12.41
C ALA A 287 26.07 7.11 12.72
N PRO A 288 25.77 8.41 12.52
CA PRO A 288 24.43 8.93 12.81
C PRO A 288 23.30 8.24 12.02
N MET A 289 23.53 7.92 10.75
CA MET A 289 22.57 7.22 9.91
C MET A 289 22.44 5.75 10.32
N GLN A 290 23.56 5.09 10.59
CA GLN A 290 23.57 3.69 11.00
C GLN A 290 22.91 3.51 12.38
N ASP A 291 23.14 4.44 13.31
CA ASP A 291 22.47 4.45 14.61
C ASP A 291 20.94 4.62 14.45
N MET A 292 20.48 5.50 13.54
CA MET A 292 19.05 5.67 13.26
C MET A 292 18.45 4.37 12.68
N ILE A 293 19.07 3.77 11.67
CA ILE A 293 18.62 2.49 11.11
C ILE A 293 18.54 1.42 12.19
N HIS A 294 19.58 1.31 13.02
CA HIS A 294 19.59 0.36 14.13
C HIS A 294 18.46 0.60 15.13
N ASP A 295 18.19 1.85 15.48
CA ASP A 295 17.10 2.22 16.39
C ASP A 295 15.74 1.83 15.79
N LEU A 296 15.48 2.12 14.50
CA LEU A 296 14.24 1.74 13.84
C LEU A 296 14.05 0.21 13.83
N VAL A 297 15.10 -0.54 13.46
CA VAL A 297 15.06 -2.02 13.44
C VAL A 297 14.83 -2.59 14.84
N THR A 298 15.50 -2.05 15.86
CA THR A 298 15.40 -2.51 17.25
C THR A 298 14.01 -2.23 17.85
N HIS A 299 13.39 -1.12 17.48
CA HIS A 299 12.02 -0.77 17.89
C HIS A 299 10.94 -1.40 17.01
N HIS A 300 11.32 -2.21 16.01
CA HIS A 300 10.41 -2.83 15.05
C HIS A 300 9.55 -1.84 14.28
N VAL A 301 10.08 -0.65 14.02
CA VAL A 301 9.42 0.36 13.20
C VAL A 301 9.59 -0.02 11.72
N ALA A 302 8.49 -0.14 11.00
CA ALA A 302 8.52 -0.32 9.54
C ALA A 302 8.85 1.00 8.83
N VAL A 303 9.24 0.90 7.57
CA VAL A 303 9.35 2.04 6.66
C VAL A 303 8.53 1.75 5.42
N THR A 304 7.66 2.67 5.03
CA THR A 304 6.90 2.55 3.80
C THR A 304 7.55 3.40 2.70
N SER A 305 8.09 2.72 1.70
CA SER A 305 8.58 3.31 0.46
C SER A 305 7.44 3.94 -0.34
N THR A 306 7.72 5.10 -0.95
CA THR A 306 6.81 5.78 -1.89
C THR A 306 7.62 6.47 -2.99
N LEU A 307 8.58 5.77 -3.54
CA LEU A 307 9.48 6.29 -4.57
C LEU A 307 8.75 6.94 -5.76
N PRO A 308 7.56 6.47 -6.22
CA PRO A 308 6.88 7.09 -7.36
C PRO A 308 6.52 8.56 -7.16
N VAL A 309 6.06 8.97 -5.98
CA VAL A 309 5.70 10.38 -5.73
C VAL A 309 6.93 11.28 -5.75
N PHE A 310 8.03 10.84 -5.17
CA PHE A 310 9.30 11.59 -5.14
C PHE A 310 9.99 11.61 -6.50
N GLU A 311 9.93 10.51 -7.25
CA GLU A 311 10.44 10.46 -8.63
C GLU A 311 9.87 11.58 -9.48
N THR A 312 8.62 12.00 -9.28
CA THR A 312 8.00 13.09 -10.05
C THR A 312 8.71 14.42 -9.86
N SER A 313 9.36 14.63 -8.72
CA SER A 313 10.13 15.85 -8.40
C SER A 313 11.53 15.87 -9.03
N VAL A 314 12.01 14.75 -9.57
CA VAL A 314 13.34 14.63 -10.19
C VAL A 314 13.28 15.08 -11.65
N PRO A 315 14.07 16.09 -12.05
CA PRO A 315 14.09 16.56 -13.45
C PRO A 315 14.37 15.42 -14.45
N GLY A 316 13.51 15.29 -15.45
CA GLY A 316 13.66 14.28 -16.50
C GLY A 316 13.25 12.86 -16.11
N ARG A 317 12.89 12.62 -14.84
CA ARG A 317 12.41 11.34 -14.33
C ARG A 317 10.87 11.23 -14.41
N ALA A 318 10.34 10.11 -13.90
CA ALA A 318 8.96 9.63 -14.05
C ALA A 318 8.57 9.51 -15.54
N PRO A 319 8.62 8.31 -16.13
CA PRO A 319 8.32 8.11 -17.55
C PRO A 319 6.98 8.74 -17.96
N LEU A 320 6.90 9.36 -19.14
CA LEU A 320 5.63 9.82 -19.66
C LEU A 320 4.90 8.64 -20.31
N GLU A 321 4.14 7.93 -19.51
CA GLU A 321 3.37 6.79 -19.99
C GLU A 321 2.01 7.20 -20.56
N LYS A 322 1.71 6.65 -21.74
CA LYS A 322 0.42 6.91 -22.40
C LYS A 322 -0.76 6.55 -21.52
N ARG A 323 -0.71 5.40 -20.80
CA ARG A 323 -1.79 4.91 -19.93
C ARG A 323 -2.07 5.87 -18.76
N VAL A 324 -1.01 6.48 -18.18
CA VAL A 324 -1.11 7.48 -17.12
C VAL A 324 -1.81 8.73 -17.64
N LEU A 325 -1.36 9.25 -18.80
CA LEU A 325 -1.95 10.45 -19.40
C LEU A 325 -3.39 10.23 -19.89
N GLU A 326 -3.74 9.03 -20.35
CA GLU A 326 -5.10 8.68 -20.79
C GLU A 326 -6.08 8.53 -19.63
N ALA A 327 -5.61 8.16 -18.43
CA ALA A 327 -6.45 8.09 -17.24
C ALA A 327 -6.89 9.47 -16.75
N MET A 328 -6.07 10.51 -16.96
CA MET A 328 -6.31 11.88 -16.47
C MET A 328 -7.38 12.62 -17.28
N THR A 329 -8.14 13.49 -16.58
CA THR A 329 -8.91 14.55 -17.25
C THR A 329 -7.97 15.49 -18.01
N PRO A 330 -8.47 16.22 -19.04
CA PRO A 330 -7.64 17.19 -19.75
C PRO A 330 -6.98 18.22 -18.82
N GLU A 331 -7.70 18.70 -17.82
CA GLU A 331 -7.24 19.71 -16.85
C GLU A 331 -6.13 19.15 -15.97
N ALA A 332 -6.32 17.95 -15.40
CA ALA A 332 -5.30 17.28 -14.59
C ALA A 332 -4.03 17.00 -15.39
N ARG A 333 -4.18 16.55 -16.64
CA ARG A 333 -3.08 16.31 -17.56
C ARG A 333 -2.27 17.58 -17.88
N ILE A 334 -2.96 18.69 -18.18
CA ILE A 334 -2.31 19.98 -18.43
C ILE A 334 -1.56 20.45 -17.19
N ALA A 335 -2.17 20.40 -16.00
CA ALA A 335 -1.54 20.78 -14.76
C ALA A 335 -0.27 19.97 -14.47
N TYR A 336 -0.36 18.65 -14.59
CA TYR A 336 0.77 17.74 -14.45
C TYR A 336 1.91 18.06 -15.42
N LEU A 337 1.62 18.14 -16.72
CA LEU A 337 2.64 18.39 -17.75
C LEU A 337 3.29 19.77 -17.60
N THR A 338 2.52 20.79 -17.21
CA THR A 338 3.03 22.14 -16.95
C THR A 338 4.01 22.15 -15.77
N THR A 339 3.64 21.49 -14.67
CA THR A 339 4.52 21.41 -13.48
C THR A 339 5.77 20.60 -13.79
N ARG A 340 5.63 19.47 -14.49
CA ARG A 340 6.76 18.65 -14.95
C ARG A 340 7.74 19.45 -15.80
N ALA A 341 7.25 20.25 -16.75
CA ALA A 341 8.11 21.11 -17.58
C ALA A 341 8.89 22.11 -16.70
N ARG A 342 8.21 22.79 -15.77
CA ARG A 342 8.86 23.72 -14.83
C ARG A 342 9.94 23.05 -13.97
N ILE A 343 9.72 21.81 -13.53
CA ILE A 343 10.74 21.05 -12.78
C ILE A 343 11.96 20.79 -13.67
N SER A 344 11.74 20.40 -14.93
CA SER A 344 12.81 20.18 -15.89
C SER A 344 13.60 21.45 -16.21
N ASP A 345 12.94 22.61 -16.31
CA ASP A 345 13.57 23.90 -16.53
C ASP A 345 14.49 24.33 -15.36
N ASN A 346 14.20 23.86 -14.14
CA ASN A 346 14.97 24.14 -12.94
C ASN A 346 16.04 23.07 -12.61
N ALA A 347 16.32 22.14 -13.52
CA ALA A 347 17.22 21.01 -13.28
C ALA A 347 18.61 21.40 -12.75
N ALA A 348 19.18 22.49 -13.22
CA ALA A 348 20.52 22.94 -12.83
C ALA A 348 20.67 23.35 -11.35
N THR A 349 19.54 23.61 -10.67
CA THR A 349 19.53 24.07 -9.26
C THR A 349 18.77 23.10 -8.34
N SER A 350 18.38 21.94 -8.85
CA SER A 350 17.59 20.96 -8.11
C SER A 350 18.47 19.92 -7.42
N ASP A 351 18.26 19.72 -6.14
CA ASP A 351 18.89 18.64 -5.35
C ASP A 351 18.07 17.35 -5.39
N ALA A 352 16.90 17.34 -6.05
CA ALA A 352 15.93 16.24 -6.01
C ALA A 352 16.53 14.90 -6.46
N ALA A 353 17.38 14.89 -7.50
CA ALA A 353 18.01 13.66 -7.96
C ALA A 353 18.97 13.06 -6.91
N ALA A 354 19.69 13.91 -6.16
CA ALA A 354 20.61 13.47 -5.12
C ALA A 354 19.84 12.96 -3.89
N ILE A 355 18.74 13.62 -3.52
CA ILE A 355 17.85 13.20 -2.41
C ILE A 355 17.21 11.87 -2.76
N PHE A 356 16.61 11.75 -3.94
CA PHE A 356 15.96 10.53 -4.41
C PHE A 356 16.91 9.32 -4.46
N LYS A 357 18.16 9.55 -4.92
CA LYS A 357 19.19 8.51 -4.87
C LYS A 357 19.51 8.09 -3.43
N LYS A 358 19.61 9.04 -2.52
CA LYS A 358 19.88 8.78 -1.11
C LYS A 358 18.72 8.03 -0.45
N GLU A 359 17.48 8.33 -0.81
CA GLU A 359 16.30 7.58 -0.36
C GLU A 359 16.41 6.10 -0.76
N MET A 360 16.66 5.81 -2.03
CA MET A 360 16.87 4.43 -2.50
C MET A 360 18.01 3.71 -1.78
N GLU A 361 19.12 4.39 -1.53
CA GLU A 361 20.25 3.84 -0.77
C GLU A 361 19.87 3.52 0.68
N PHE A 362 19.08 4.41 1.32
CA PHE A 362 18.59 4.19 2.68
C PHE A 362 17.64 3.00 2.77
N GLU A 363 16.62 2.93 1.90
CA GLU A 363 15.65 1.83 1.89
C GLU A 363 16.33 0.47 1.70
N HIS A 364 17.30 0.41 0.78
CA HIS A 364 18.08 -0.81 0.56
C HIS A 364 18.92 -1.19 1.79
N GLU A 365 19.60 -0.24 2.44
CA GLU A 365 20.41 -0.51 3.63
C GLU A 365 19.52 -0.85 4.84
N PHE A 366 18.38 -0.15 5.03
CA PHE A 366 17.40 -0.47 6.07
C PHE A 366 16.88 -1.91 5.96
N SER A 367 16.47 -2.30 4.78
CA SER A 367 16.00 -3.68 4.52
C SER A 367 17.09 -4.72 4.75
N LYS A 368 18.32 -4.44 4.30
CA LYS A 368 19.49 -5.31 4.48
C LYS A 368 19.84 -5.54 5.95
N GLN A 369 19.56 -4.57 6.81
CA GLN A 369 19.75 -4.69 8.27
C GLN A 369 18.57 -5.36 8.98
N GLY A 370 17.58 -5.86 8.24
CA GLY A 370 16.42 -6.58 8.76
C GLY A 370 15.23 -5.69 9.07
N GLY A 371 15.22 -4.44 8.60
CA GLY A 371 14.07 -3.55 8.67
C GLY A 371 12.94 -4.03 7.77
N LEU A 372 11.70 -3.85 8.21
CA LEU A 372 10.50 -4.19 7.44
C LEU A 372 10.17 -3.04 6.47
N LEU A 373 10.62 -3.16 5.22
CA LEU A 373 10.29 -2.22 4.15
C LEU A 373 8.93 -2.60 3.54
N LEU A 374 8.05 -1.61 3.37
CA LEU A 374 6.72 -1.72 2.76
C LEU A 374 6.70 -0.94 1.44
N ALA A 375 5.73 -1.22 0.57
CA ALA A 375 5.60 -0.56 -0.72
C ALA A 375 4.26 0.20 -0.83
N GLY A 376 4.31 1.42 -1.36
CA GLY A 376 3.16 2.26 -1.67
C GLY A 376 3.47 3.22 -2.81
N LEU A 377 2.46 3.91 -3.35
CA LEU A 377 2.68 4.82 -4.49
C LEU A 377 2.53 6.29 -4.13
N ASP A 378 1.70 6.61 -3.15
CA ASP A 378 1.25 7.96 -2.78
C ASP A 378 0.75 8.79 -3.98
N PRO A 379 -0.53 8.66 -4.41
CA PRO A 379 -1.05 9.33 -5.59
C PRO A 379 -1.33 10.82 -5.35
N THR A 380 -0.37 11.54 -4.79
CA THR A 380 -0.46 12.94 -4.39
C THR A 380 0.56 13.85 -5.11
N GLY A 381 1.27 14.68 -4.39
CA GLY A 381 2.23 15.63 -4.94
C GLY A 381 1.57 16.61 -5.91
N TYR A 382 2.16 16.79 -7.10
CA TYR A 382 1.57 17.60 -8.15
C TYR A 382 0.87 16.78 -9.25
N GLY A 383 0.64 15.50 -9.00
CA GLY A 383 0.03 14.54 -9.92
C GLY A 383 1.05 13.71 -10.72
N GLY A 384 0.55 12.83 -11.58
CA GLY A 384 1.37 11.92 -12.40
C GLY A 384 1.50 10.52 -11.81
N VAL A 385 1.33 10.36 -10.52
CA VAL A 385 1.26 9.06 -9.85
C VAL A 385 -0.20 8.61 -9.81
N ILE A 386 -0.52 7.55 -10.52
CA ILE A 386 -1.89 7.06 -10.69
C ILE A 386 -2.03 5.68 -10.04
N ALA A 387 -3.12 5.50 -9.30
CA ALA A 387 -3.50 4.23 -8.67
C ALA A 387 -3.27 3.02 -9.59
N GLY A 388 -2.68 1.96 -9.09
CA GLY A 388 -2.33 0.76 -9.83
C GLY A 388 -1.07 0.91 -10.71
N PHE A 389 -0.97 1.97 -11.47
CA PHE A 389 0.23 2.21 -12.33
C PHE A 389 1.42 2.64 -11.49
N GLY A 390 1.19 3.48 -10.47
CA GLY A 390 2.21 3.87 -9.51
C GLY A 390 2.69 2.69 -8.66
N ASP A 391 1.81 1.77 -8.28
CA ASP A 391 2.19 0.55 -7.55
C ASP A 391 3.12 -0.35 -8.37
N GLN A 392 2.88 -0.48 -9.67
CA GLN A 392 3.78 -1.19 -10.59
C GLN A 392 5.12 -0.46 -10.70
N ARG A 393 5.08 0.89 -10.79
CA ARG A 393 6.30 1.70 -10.83
C ARG A 393 7.10 1.60 -9.55
N GLU A 394 6.47 1.50 -8.40
CA GLU A 394 7.14 1.27 -7.12
C GLU A 394 7.98 -0.02 -7.15
N VAL A 395 7.41 -1.12 -7.65
CA VAL A 395 8.16 -2.39 -7.77
C VAL A 395 9.37 -2.25 -8.71
N GLU A 396 9.25 -1.47 -9.80
CA GLU A 396 10.39 -1.18 -10.70
C GLU A 396 11.46 -0.33 -10.01
N LEU A 397 11.05 0.67 -9.23
CA LEU A 397 11.95 1.57 -8.50
C LEU A 397 12.68 0.85 -7.37
N LEU A 398 12.05 -0.10 -6.70
CA LEU A 398 12.72 -0.97 -5.73
C LEU A 398 13.85 -1.78 -6.40
N VAL A 399 13.63 -2.27 -7.62
CA VAL A 399 14.73 -2.93 -8.38
C VAL A 399 15.83 -1.95 -8.74
N GLU A 400 15.49 -0.70 -9.11
CA GLU A 400 16.48 0.35 -9.34
C GLU A 400 17.27 0.71 -8.06
N ALA A 401 16.60 0.64 -6.89
CA ALA A 401 17.23 0.84 -5.58
C ALA A 401 18.22 -0.28 -5.19
N GLY A 402 18.24 -1.40 -5.93
CA GLY A 402 19.21 -2.48 -5.76
C GLY A 402 18.63 -3.82 -5.31
N PHE A 403 17.31 -3.91 -5.09
CA PHE A 403 16.66 -5.18 -4.81
C PHE A 403 16.60 -6.07 -6.05
N THR A 404 16.67 -7.37 -5.88
CA THR A 404 16.34 -8.31 -6.95
C THR A 404 14.83 -8.23 -7.28
N PRO A 405 14.40 -8.58 -8.50
CA PRO A 405 12.98 -8.58 -8.83
C PRO A 405 12.09 -9.39 -7.88
N VAL A 406 12.57 -10.52 -7.37
CA VAL A 406 11.80 -11.34 -6.43
C VAL A 406 11.71 -10.71 -5.04
N GLU A 407 12.76 -9.99 -4.60
CA GLU A 407 12.72 -9.20 -3.36
C GLU A 407 11.77 -8.02 -3.48
N ALA A 408 11.78 -7.29 -4.60
CA ALA A 408 10.84 -6.21 -4.85
C ALA A 408 9.37 -6.68 -4.83
N ILE A 409 9.08 -7.83 -5.46
CA ILE A 409 7.76 -8.46 -5.39
C ILE A 409 7.42 -8.90 -3.96
N HIS A 410 8.38 -9.44 -3.20
CA HIS A 410 8.20 -9.80 -1.79
C HIS A 410 7.83 -8.58 -0.94
N ILE A 411 8.53 -7.46 -1.11
CA ILE A 411 8.26 -6.19 -0.43
C ILE A 411 6.84 -5.71 -0.75
N ALA A 412 6.47 -5.70 -2.03
CA ALA A 412 5.16 -5.22 -2.49
C ALA A 412 3.99 -6.18 -2.24
N THR A 413 4.22 -7.36 -1.64
CA THR A 413 3.18 -8.37 -1.36
C THR A 413 3.23 -8.84 0.10
N SER A 414 4.22 -9.66 0.45
CA SER A 414 4.32 -10.32 1.76
C SER A 414 4.54 -9.34 2.91
N ASN A 415 5.41 -8.34 2.73
CA ASN A 415 5.74 -7.40 3.80
C ASN A 415 4.52 -6.57 4.19
N GLY A 416 3.74 -6.08 3.20
CA GLY A 416 2.47 -5.39 3.48
C GLY A 416 1.48 -6.30 4.21
N ALA A 417 1.32 -7.55 3.77
CA ALA A 417 0.47 -8.53 4.44
C ALA A 417 0.93 -8.83 5.87
N GLN A 418 2.25 -8.90 6.09
CA GLN A 418 2.84 -9.08 7.43
C GLN A 418 2.51 -7.89 8.34
N PHE A 419 2.71 -6.67 7.85
CA PHE A 419 2.42 -5.45 8.62
C PHE A 419 0.93 -5.36 8.99
N LEU A 420 0.03 -5.74 8.07
CA LEU A 420 -1.43 -5.79 8.32
C LEU A 420 -1.85 -6.93 9.25
N GLY A 421 -0.95 -7.87 9.60
CA GLY A 421 -1.28 -9.06 10.38
C GLY A 421 -2.11 -10.08 9.61
N GLU A 422 -2.02 -10.09 8.28
CA GLU A 422 -2.81 -10.95 7.39
C GLU A 422 -1.95 -11.89 6.52
N LEU A 423 -0.66 -12.05 6.86
CA LEU A 423 0.23 -12.93 6.09
C LEU A 423 -0.26 -14.39 6.03
N ASP A 424 -1.05 -14.82 6.99
CA ASP A 424 -1.71 -16.14 6.98
C ASP A 424 -2.83 -16.24 5.93
N LYS A 425 -3.35 -15.11 5.41
CA LYS A 425 -4.48 -15.03 4.48
C LYS A 425 -4.10 -14.60 3.07
N ILE A 426 -3.16 -13.64 2.93
CA ILE A 426 -2.76 -12.99 1.67
C ILE A 426 -1.24 -12.84 1.58
N GLY A 427 -0.73 -12.15 0.56
CA GLY A 427 0.67 -11.76 0.39
C GLY A 427 1.60 -12.84 -0.18
N THR A 428 1.22 -14.11 -0.15
CA THR A 428 1.96 -15.21 -0.81
C THR A 428 1.02 -16.20 -1.47
N LEU A 429 1.51 -16.91 -2.49
CA LEU A 429 0.78 -17.99 -3.13
C LEU A 429 1.00 -19.30 -2.38
N ALA A 430 0.11 -19.63 -1.45
CA ALA A 430 0.16 -20.85 -0.66
C ALA A 430 -1.23 -21.46 -0.48
N VAL A 431 -1.30 -22.77 -0.31
CA VAL A 431 -2.56 -23.50 -0.08
C VAL A 431 -3.29 -22.96 1.14
N GLY A 432 -4.57 -22.72 1.01
CA GLY A 432 -5.48 -22.21 2.05
C GLY A 432 -5.60 -20.69 2.09
N LYS A 433 -4.69 -19.93 1.47
CA LYS A 433 -4.78 -18.47 1.36
C LYS A 433 -5.83 -18.05 0.33
N ALA A 434 -6.25 -16.80 0.43
CA ALA A 434 -7.12 -16.18 -0.59
C ALA A 434 -6.48 -16.31 -1.98
N ALA A 435 -7.31 -16.58 -2.98
CA ALA A 435 -6.84 -16.57 -4.36
C ALA A 435 -6.81 -15.13 -4.89
N ASP A 436 -5.90 -14.34 -4.31
CA ASP A 436 -5.49 -13.00 -4.74
C ASP A 436 -4.24 -13.17 -5.60
N ILE A 437 -4.44 -13.20 -6.92
CA ILE A 437 -3.41 -13.62 -7.89
C ILE A 437 -3.39 -12.63 -9.06
N VAL A 438 -2.21 -12.17 -9.43
CA VAL A 438 -2.00 -11.38 -10.64
C VAL A 438 -1.43 -12.27 -11.74
N VAL A 439 -2.06 -12.26 -12.90
CA VAL A 439 -1.56 -12.92 -14.12
C VAL A 439 -0.90 -11.87 -15.01
N LEU A 440 0.39 -12.04 -15.22
CA LEU A 440 1.24 -11.15 -16.01
C LEU A 440 1.64 -11.82 -17.32
N GLN A 441 1.62 -11.08 -18.42
CA GLN A 441 2.28 -11.50 -19.64
C GLN A 441 3.79 -11.24 -19.53
N GLY A 442 4.60 -12.28 -19.71
CA GLY A 442 6.06 -12.20 -19.60
C GLY A 442 6.61 -12.73 -18.27
N ASP A 443 7.78 -12.25 -17.89
CA ASP A 443 8.57 -12.73 -16.74
C ASP A 443 9.15 -11.56 -15.92
N PRO A 444 8.42 -11.04 -14.91
CA PRO A 444 8.90 -9.92 -14.10
C PRO A 444 10.15 -10.28 -13.28
N SER A 445 10.45 -11.56 -13.07
CA SER A 445 11.68 -11.97 -12.38
C SER A 445 12.94 -11.82 -13.24
N ALA A 446 12.79 -11.74 -14.57
CA ALA A 446 13.86 -11.48 -15.52
C ALA A 446 13.82 -10.04 -16.06
N ASN A 447 12.64 -9.48 -16.24
CA ASN A 447 12.41 -8.12 -16.71
C ASN A 447 11.30 -7.47 -15.87
N ILE A 448 11.69 -6.66 -14.91
CA ILE A 448 10.72 -6.08 -13.95
C ILE A 448 9.63 -5.23 -14.62
N LYS A 449 9.87 -4.67 -15.81
CA LYS A 449 8.86 -3.93 -16.58
C LYS A 449 7.66 -4.79 -16.99
N ASP A 450 7.79 -6.12 -16.97
CA ASP A 450 6.65 -7.01 -17.20
C ASP A 450 5.59 -6.93 -16.08
N MET A 451 5.88 -6.25 -14.97
CA MET A 451 4.87 -5.86 -13.96
C MET A 451 3.75 -4.99 -14.54
N GLU A 452 4.03 -4.22 -15.59
CA GLU A 452 3.02 -3.40 -16.28
C GLU A 452 2.04 -4.23 -17.14
N ASN A 453 2.39 -5.48 -17.48
CA ASN A 453 1.66 -6.33 -18.43
C ASN A 453 0.59 -7.19 -17.73
N VAL A 454 -0.25 -6.59 -16.89
CA VAL A 454 -1.32 -7.31 -16.18
C VAL A 454 -2.43 -7.70 -17.15
N GLU A 455 -2.67 -9.00 -17.31
CA GLU A 455 -3.76 -9.54 -18.15
C GLU A 455 -5.05 -9.76 -17.35
N MET A 456 -4.91 -10.27 -16.12
CA MET A 456 -6.04 -10.63 -15.25
C MET A 456 -5.63 -10.52 -13.79
N VAL A 457 -6.57 -10.11 -12.95
CA VAL A 457 -6.38 -10.06 -11.50
C VAL A 457 -7.46 -10.86 -10.82
N PHE A 458 -7.07 -11.85 -10.05
CA PHE A 458 -7.98 -12.56 -9.16
C PHE A 458 -8.02 -11.89 -7.80
N LYS A 459 -9.22 -11.57 -7.33
CA LYS A 459 -9.48 -11.18 -5.94
C LYS A 459 -10.51 -12.13 -5.36
N ASP A 460 -10.15 -12.82 -4.29
CA ASP A 460 -10.99 -13.88 -3.68
C ASP A 460 -11.48 -14.90 -4.72
N GLY A 461 -10.61 -15.24 -5.68
CA GLY A 461 -10.88 -16.21 -6.75
C GLY A 461 -11.81 -15.73 -7.87
N VAL A 462 -12.21 -14.45 -7.90
CA VAL A 462 -12.88 -13.82 -9.04
C VAL A 462 -11.84 -13.17 -9.92
N GLY A 463 -11.76 -13.54 -11.18
CA GLY A 463 -10.82 -13.01 -12.16
C GLY A 463 -11.40 -11.82 -12.91
N TYR A 464 -10.75 -10.66 -12.78
CA TYR A 464 -11.11 -9.40 -13.42
C TYR A 464 -10.24 -9.14 -14.64
N ASP A 465 -10.84 -8.62 -15.70
CA ASP A 465 -10.16 -8.19 -16.93
C ASP A 465 -9.51 -6.83 -16.71
N SER A 466 -8.16 -6.78 -16.63
CA SER A 466 -7.40 -5.56 -16.39
C SER A 466 -7.66 -4.51 -17.48
N ALA A 467 -7.70 -4.90 -18.75
CA ALA A 467 -7.90 -3.96 -19.86
C ALA A 467 -9.28 -3.28 -19.78
N LYS A 468 -10.34 -4.05 -19.47
CA LYS A 468 -11.71 -3.49 -19.33
C LYS A 468 -11.79 -2.52 -18.15
N LEU A 469 -11.11 -2.82 -17.03
CA LEU A 469 -11.06 -1.93 -15.88
C LEU A 469 -10.38 -0.61 -16.27
N ILE A 470 -9.20 -0.66 -16.92
CA ILE A 470 -8.48 0.53 -17.40
C ILE A 470 -9.33 1.34 -18.39
N ASP A 471 -9.92 0.69 -19.39
CA ASP A 471 -10.74 1.37 -20.39
C ASP A 471 -11.94 2.11 -19.78
N SER A 472 -12.50 1.57 -18.71
CA SER A 472 -13.66 2.15 -18.01
C SER A 472 -13.36 3.46 -17.27
N VAL A 473 -12.08 3.82 -17.10
CA VAL A 473 -11.65 4.97 -16.28
C VAL A 473 -10.83 6.00 -17.07
N LYS A 474 -10.71 5.83 -18.37
CA LYS A 474 -10.03 6.82 -19.23
C LYS A 474 -10.66 8.21 -19.08
N GLY A 475 -9.82 9.23 -18.84
CA GLY A 475 -10.26 10.60 -18.64
C GLY A 475 -11.05 10.87 -17.37
N LEU A 476 -10.94 9.99 -16.35
CA LEU A 476 -11.71 10.10 -15.09
C LEU A 476 -10.89 10.55 -13.88
N VAL A 477 -9.55 10.58 -13.96
CA VAL A 477 -8.70 11.01 -12.85
C VAL A 477 -8.50 12.51 -12.89
N GLY A 478 -8.91 13.21 -11.84
CA GLY A 478 -8.93 14.67 -11.69
C GLY A 478 -10.35 15.20 -11.51
N LEU A 479 -10.45 16.47 -11.12
CA LEU A 479 -11.75 17.16 -11.03
C LEU A 479 -12.42 17.26 -12.41
N ARG A 480 -13.75 17.11 -12.42
CA ARG A 480 -14.61 17.30 -13.58
C ARG A 480 -15.51 18.51 -13.38
#